data_b50db019304cafd7e12bebbf726853e7
#
_entry.id   b50db019304cafd7e12bebbf726853e7
#
_cell.length_a   1.000
_cell.length_b   1.000
_cell.length_c   1.000
_cell.angle_alpha   90.00
_cell.angle_beta   90.00
_cell.angle_gamma   90.00
#
_symmetry.space_group_name_H-M   'P 1'
#
loop_
_entity.id
_entity.type
_entity.pdbx_description
1 polymer ?
#
loop_
_entity_poly.entity_id
_entity_poly.type
_entity_poly.pdbx_seq_one_letter_code
_entity_poly.pdbx_strand_id
1 'polypeptide(L)'
;MFLHYCGLLVGEDLGRLPRLHSSTRARIKAFGLAMHIPVALWALTSHAVATEVFALAPWSALWVSLFCAGLVYVLERLILAVPRSLSVALLRVTLALLVALLAASTFDLVLFKKEIAQSLQDGIETRLAIEMRQQREQVTAHVARVRDEWQRTQAAANCEANGRCGSGKASLGPIYRELSRQAELLRGDYLQTTQALAQLETSQARALQTAVARAQEEAGLLARMEALVSYLQDKPHARAFWAVLFALVLALELVVMLTKAAFHEETVDDQILRIREDASRLQAQRYLKTLINPAERVRALLDEEQSLP
;
A
#
# COMPACT_ATOMS: atom_id res chain seq x y z
N MET A 1 -14.65 21.03 -30.60
CA MET A 1 -13.35 20.65 -30.01
C MET A 1 -13.47 19.48 -29.05
N PHE A 2 -14.26 19.56 -27.99
CA PHE A 2 -14.40 18.47 -26.98
C PHE A 2 -14.84 17.11 -27.55
N LEU A 3 -15.79 17.07 -28.48
CA LEU A 3 -16.25 15.82 -29.12
C LEU A 3 -15.14 15.14 -29.93
N HIS A 4 -14.31 15.89 -30.64
CA HIS A 4 -13.17 15.35 -31.40
C HIS A 4 -12.12 14.76 -30.47
N TYR A 5 -11.85 15.42 -29.33
CA TYR A 5 -10.95 14.90 -28.30
C TYR A 5 -11.47 13.57 -27.72
N CYS A 6 -12.74 13.52 -27.31
CA CYS A 6 -13.35 12.27 -26.83
C CYS A 6 -13.37 11.17 -27.90
N GLY A 7 -13.63 11.52 -29.17
CA GLY A 7 -13.60 10.58 -30.28
C GLY A 7 -12.23 9.96 -30.49
N LEU A 8 -11.16 10.78 -30.42
CA LEU A 8 -9.78 10.31 -30.50
C LEU A 8 -9.43 9.37 -29.35
N LEU A 9 -9.85 9.69 -28.13
CA LEU A 9 -9.62 8.85 -26.95
C LEU A 9 -10.29 7.48 -27.07
N VAL A 10 -11.55 7.46 -27.52
CA VAL A 10 -12.32 6.21 -27.67
C VAL A 10 -11.89 5.43 -28.93
N GLY A 11 -11.24 6.08 -29.89
CA GLY A 11 -10.77 5.46 -31.13
C GLY A 11 -11.75 5.51 -32.28
N GLU A 12 -12.71 6.44 -32.25
CA GLU A 12 -13.67 6.67 -33.32
C GLU A 12 -13.06 7.49 -34.46
N ASP A 13 -13.55 7.24 -35.68
CA ASP A 13 -13.13 7.98 -36.87
C ASP A 13 -13.60 9.45 -36.79
N LEU A 14 -12.64 10.36 -36.66
CA LEU A 14 -12.89 11.80 -36.54
C LEU A 14 -13.68 12.39 -37.70
N GLY A 15 -13.55 11.81 -38.91
CA GLY A 15 -14.26 12.28 -40.10
C GLY A 15 -15.76 11.96 -40.06
N ARG A 16 -16.18 10.95 -39.28
CA ARG A 16 -17.57 10.54 -39.12
C ARG A 16 -18.31 11.27 -37.98
N LEU A 17 -17.57 11.78 -36.98
CA LEU A 17 -18.15 12.40 -35.78
C LEU A 17 -19.24 13.48 -36.03
N PRO A 18 -19.10 14.40 -37.02
CA PRO A 18 -20.14 15.39 -37.28
C PRO A 18 -21.47 14.81 -37.83
N ARG A 19 -21.40 13.61 -38.42
CA ARG A 19 -22.54 12.94 -39.06
C ARG A 19 -23.27 11.95 -38.16
N LEU A 20 -22.69 11.67 -36.97
CA LEU A 20 -23.28 10.74 -35.99
C LEU A 20 -24.52 11.32 -35.32
N HIS A 21 -25.45 10.47 -34.95
CA HIS A 21 -26.65 10.83 -34.21
C HIS A 21 -26.33 11.42 -32.83
N SER A 22 -27.23 12.20 -32.26
CA SER A 22 -27.03 12.85 -30.96
C SER A 22 -26.75 11.87 -29.81
N SER A 23 -27.44 10.68 -29.85
CA SER A 23 -27.23 9.60 -28.86
C SER A 23 -25.82 9.02 -28.93
N THR A 24 -25.30 8.74 -30.13
CA THR A 24 -23.94 8.24 -30.33
C THR A 24 -22.89 9.27 -29.88
N ARG A 25 -23.12 10.55 -30.19
CA ARG A 25 -22.23 11.62 -29.72
C ARG A 25 -22.22 11.75 -28.19
N ALA A 26 -23.37 11.59 -27.53
CA ALA A 26 -23.46 11.58 -26.07
C ALA A 26 -22.71 10.39 -25.47
N ARG A 27 -22.83 9.21 -26.04
CA ARG A 27 -22.11 7.99 -25.65
C ARG A 27 -20.60 8.17 -25.77
N ILE A 28 -20.09 8.70 -26.88
CA ILE A 28 -18.65 8.96 -27.09
C ILE A 28 -18.12 9.95 -26.05
N LYS A 29 -18.85 11.01 -25.74
CA LYS A 29 -18.46 11.97 -24.70
C LYS A 29 -18.41 11.32 -23.32
N ALA A 30 -19.41 10.50 -22.99
CA ALA A 30 -19.47 9.80 -21.70
C ALA A 30 -18.29 8.82 -21.52
N PHE A 31 -17.96 8.04 -22.55
CA PHE A 31 -16.80 7.15 -22.51
C PHE A 31 -15.48 7.91 -22.44
N GLY A 32 -15.31 8.96 -23.26
CA GLY A 32 -14.12 9.80 -23.20
C GLY A 32 -13.92 10.41 -21.81
N LEU A 33 -14.98 10.89 -21.17
CA LEU A 33 -14.92 11.43 -19.82
C LEU A 33 -14.63 10.35 -18.77
N ALA A 34 -15.31 9.20 -18.86
CA ALA A 34 -15.14 8.08 -17.94
C ALA A 34 -13.70 7.54 -17.92
N MET A 35 -13.01 7.49 -19.07
CA MET A 35 -11.62 7.04 -19.18
C MET A 35 -10.62 7.93 -18.43
N HIS A 36 -10.92 9.21 -18.23
CA HIS A 36 -10.00 10.09 -17.51
C HIS A 36 -9.91 9.75 -16.02
N ILE A 37 -10.98 9.19 -15.44
CA ILE A 37 -11.06 8.92 -14.01
C ILE A 37 -10.02 7.88 -13.58
N PRO A 38 -10.00 6.64 -14.11
CA PRO A 38 -8.97 5.67 -13.73
C PRO A 38 -7.56 6.11 -14.15
N VAL A 39 -7.39 6.76 -15.29
CA VAL A 39 -6.08 7.27 -15.73
C VAL A 39 -5.53 8.33 -14.77
N ALA A 40 -6.36 9.29 -14.34
CA ALA A 40 -5.97 10.31 -13.38
C ALA A 40 -5.69 9.70 -11.99
N LEU A 41 -6.52 8.76 -11.54
CA LEU A 41 -6.32 8.05 -10.28
C LEU A 41 -4.96 7.35 -10.28
N TRP A 42 -4.64 6.61 -11.34
CA TRP A 42 -3.35 5.92 -11.46
C TRP A 42 -2.16 6.86 -11.59
N ALA A 43 -2.31 7.98 -12.29
CA ALA A 43 -1.28 9.00 -12.34
C ALA A 43 -0.95 9.55 -10.94
N LEU A 44 -1.97 9.84 -10.13
CA LEU A 44 -1.80 10.36 -8.77
C LEU A 44 -1.24 9.31 -7.82
N THR A 45 -1.80 8.09 -7.82
CA THR A 45 -1.36 7.02 -6.91
C THR A 45 0.05 6.55 -7.23
N SER A 46 0.39 6.33 -8.51
CA SER A 46 1.75 5.93 -8.90
C SER A 46 2.79 7.02 -8.61
N HIS A 47 2.43 8.30 -8.74
CA HIS A 47 3.31 9.40 -8.34
C HIS A 47 3.56 9.39 -6.83
N ALA A 48 2.50 9.28 -6.03
CA ALA A 48 2.59 9.22 -4.58
C ALA A 48 3.41 8.01 -4.10
N VAL A 49 3.22 6.84 -4.71
CA VAL A 49 4.01 5.64 -4.42
C VAL A 49 5.49 5.84 -4.77
N ALA A 50 5.76 6.40 -5.96
CA ALA A 50 7.13 6.63 -6.41
C ALA A 50 7.90 7.58 -5.48
N THR A 51 7.24 8.64 -4.99
CA THR A 51 7.86 9.63 -4.09
C THR A 51 7.92 9.16 -2.64
N GLU A 52 6.83 8.61 -2.10
CA GLU A 52 6.71 8.34 -0.66
C GLU A 52 7.18 6.95 -0.25
N VAL A 53 7.05 5.96 -1.16
CA VAL A 53 7.44 4.57 -0.86
C VAL A 53 8.83 4.27 -1.39
N PHE A 54 9.11 4.65 -2.66
CA PHE A 54 10.40 4.39 -3.29
C PHE A 54 11.40 5.54 -3.15
N ALA A 55 11.00 6.65 -2.51
CA ALA A 55 11.83 7.83 -2.30
C ALA A 55 12.52 8.34 -3.59
N LEU A 56 11.86 8.20 -4.73
CA LEU A 56 12.39 8.66 -6.01
C LEU A 56 12.35 10.19 -6.08
N ALA A 57 13.31 10.76 -6.80
CA ALA A 57 13.29 12.18 -7.09
C ALA A 57 12.00 12.58 -7.84
N PRO A 58 11.45 13.79 -7.63
CA PRO A 58 10.17 14.19 -8.22
C PRO A 58 10.10 14.02 -9.73
N TRP A 59 11.22 14.23 -10.41
CA TRP A 59 11.32 14.08 -11.87
C TRP A 59 11.22 12.62 -12.33
N SER A 60 11.88 11.69 -11.65
CA SER A 60 11.77 10.25 -11.95
C SER A 60 10.40 9.71 -11.57
N ALA A 61 9.81 10.18 -10.46
CA ALA A 61 8.45 9.83 -10.07
C ALA A 61 7.41 10.28 -11.13
N LEU A 62 7.60 11.43 -11.77
CA LEU A 62 6.74 11.90 -12.85
C LEU A 62 6.76 10.94 -14.05
N TRP A 63 7.94 10.43 -14.45
CA TRP A 63 8.02 9.46 -15.55
C TRP A 63 7.36 8.14 -15.23
N VAL A 64 7.50 7.64 -14.01
CA VAL A 64 6.80 6.44 -13.54
C VAL A 64 5.29 6.67 -13.58
N SER A 65 4.82 7.80 -13.09
CA SER A 65 3.42 8.18 -13.11
C SER A 65 2.84 8.24 -14.53
N LEU A 66 3.56 8.87 -15.46
CA LEU A 66 3.15 8.98 -16.86
C LEU A 66 3.11 7.61 -17.55
N PHE A 67 4.08 6.75 -17.27
CA PHE A 67 4.11 5.38 -17.79
C PHE A 67 2.92 4.56 -17.28
N CYS A 68 2.65 4.58 -15.97
CA CYS A 68 1.50 3.88 -15.38
C CYS A 68 0.16 4.40 -15.93
N ALA A 69 0.00 5.71 -16.01
CA ALA A 69 -1.19 6.34 -16.59
C ALA A 69 -1.40 5.93 -18.06
N GLY A 70 -0.31 5.91 -18.84
CA GLY A 70 -0.34 5.46 -20.24
C GLY A 70 -0.73 3.99 -20.38
N LEU A 71 -0.20 3.12 -19.51
CA LEU A 71 -0.55 1.69 -19.49
C LEU A 71 -2.04 1.50 -19.19
N VAL A 72 -2.56 2.19 -18.18
CA VAL A 72 -3.98 2.14 -17.81
C VAL A 72 -4.85 2.67 -18.94
N TYR A 73 -4.46 3.77 -19.58
CA TYR A 73 -5.16 4.28 -20.75
C TYR A 73 -5.28 3.25 -21.88
N VAL A 74 -4.19 2.54 -22.20
CA VAL A 74 -4.18 1.49 -23.24
C VAL A 74 -5.10 0.33 -22.83
N LEU A 75 -5.05 -0.10 -21.56
CA LEU A 75 -5.91 -1.16 -21.03
C LEU A 75 -7.39 -0.76 -21.11
N GLU A 76 -7.75 0.46 -20.71
CA GLU A 76 -9.13 0.94 -20.78
C GLU A 76 -9.63 0.98 -22.22
N ARG A 77 -8.80 1.46 -23.13
CA ARG A 77 -9.13 1.49 -24.56
C ARG A 77 -9.33 0.09 -25.14
N LEU A 78 -8.47 -0.88 -24.78
CA LEU A 78 -8.61 -2.27 -25.18
C LEU A 78 -9.94 -2.87 -24.72
N ILE A 79 -10.33 -2.58 -23.48
CA ILE A 79 -11.59 -3.06 -22.88
C ILE A 79 -12.81 -2.48 -23.60
N LEU A 80 -12.74 -1.21 -24.01
CA LEU A 80 -13.82 -0.60 -24.80
C LEU A 80 -13.95 -1.24 -26.19
N ALA A 81 -12.83 -1.64 -26.81
CA ALA A 81 -12.80 -2.25 -28.14
C ALA A 81 -13.33 -3.71 -28.16
N VAL A 82 -13.22 -4.45 -27.06
CA VAL A 82 -13.64 -5.85 -27.01
C VAL A 82 -15.17 -5.96 -26.89
N PRO A 83 -15.81 -6.86 -27.70
CA PRO A 83 -17.24 -7.10 -27.63
C PRO A 83 -17.65 -7.64 -26.25
N ARG A 84 -18.90 -7.39 -25.86
CA ARG A 84 -19.44 -7.81 -24.57
C ARG A 84 -19.50 -9.33 -24.49
N SER A 85 -18.68 -9.92 -23.60
CA SER A 85 -18.77 -11.31 -23.18
C SER A 85 -18.71 -11.42 -21.68
N LEU A 86 -19.34 -12.43 -21.11
CA LEU A 86 -19.32 -12.66 -19.66
C LEU A 86 -17.86 -12.86 -19.14
N SER A 87 -17.04 -13.59 -19.92
CA SER A 87 -15.66 -13.86 -19.58
C SER A 87 -14.82 -12.57 -19.49
N VAL A 88 -15.02 -11.65 -20.44
CA VAL A 88 -14.32 -10.34 -20.43
C VAL A 88 -14.80 -9.48 -19.26
N ALA A 89 -16.09 -9.51 -18.93
CA ALA A 89 -16.63 -8.79 -17.78
C ALA A 89 -16.05 -9.33 -16.46
N LEU A 90 -16.00 -10.65 -16.27
CA LEU A 90 -15.41 -11.27 -15.09
C LEU A 90 -13.92 -10.95 -14.96
N LEU A 91 -13.16 -11.09 -16.05
CA LEU A 91 -11.73 -10.73 -16.05
C LEU A 91 -11.53 -9.27 -15.64
N ARG A 92 -12.36 -8.37 -16.16
CA ARG A 92 -12.29 -6.95 -15.81
C ARG A 92 -12.61 -6.67 -14.35
N VAL A 93 -13.68 -7.28 -13.81
CA VAL A 93 -14.03 -7.12 -12.39
C VAL A 93 -12.90 -7.63 -11.49
N THR A 94 -12.32 -8.80 -11.82
CA THR A 94 -11.19 -9.35 -11.06
C THR A 94 -9.98 -8.42 -11.13
N LEU A 95 -9.66 -7.91 -12.33
CA LEU A 95 -8.56 -6.95 -12.49
C LEU A 95 -8.82 -5.67 -11.72
N ALA A 96 -10.03 -5.09 -11.82
CA ALA A 96 -10.41 -3.90 -11.07
C ALA A 96 -10.31 -4.09 -9.55
N LEU A 97 -10.70 -5.28 -9.05
CA LEU A 97 -10.58 -5.60 -7.63
C LEU A 97 -9.12 -5.65 -7.17
N LEU A 98 -8.25 -6.32 -7.93
CA LEU A 98 -6.81 -6.39 -7.62
C LEU A 98 -6.17 -5.00 -7.66
N VAL A 99 -6.50 -4.23 -8.68
CA VAL A 99 -6.01 -2.86 -8.86
C VAL A 99 -6.50 -1.95 -7.73
N ALA A 100 -7.79 -2.01 -7.40
CA ALA A 100 -8.36 -1.23 -6.29
C ALA A 100 -7.72 -1.59 -4.95
N LEU A 101 -7.42 -2.88 -4.72
CA LEU A 101 -6.73 -3.32 -3.51
C LEU A 101 -5.31 -2.74 -3.42
N LEU A 102 -4.55 -2.80 -4.51
CA LEU A 102 -3.21 -2.23 -4.57
C LEU A 102 -3.24 -0.71 -4.42
N ALA A 103 -4.11 -0.03 -5.16
CA ALA A 103 -4.24 1.42 -5.11
C ALA A 103 -4.69 1.90 -3.72
N ALA A 104 -5.70 1.27 -3.11
CA ALA A 104 -6.14 1.59 -1.77
C ALA A 104 -5.02 1.39 -0.75
N SER A 105 -4.34 0.23 -0.77
CA SER A 105 -3.23 -0.05 0.16
C SER A 105 -2.11 0.97 0.06
N THR A 106 -1.74 1.40 -1.16
CA THR A 106 -0.68 2.40 -1.36
C THR A 106 -1.13 3.80 -0.97
N PHE A 107 -2.39 4.15 -1.23
CA PHE A 107 -2.97 5.42 -0.81
C PHE A 107 -3.06 5.51 0.72
N ASP A 108 -3.42 4.41 1.37
CA ASP A 108 -3.47 4.31 2.84
C ASP A 108 -2.10 4.48 3.48
N LEU A 109 -1.04 3.93 2.87
CA LEU A 109 0.33 4.14 3.36
C LEU A 109 0.74 5.62 3.36
N VAL A 110 0.25 6.40 2.40
CA VAL A 110 0.48 7.85 2.36
C VAL A 110 -0.40 8.57 3.37
N LEU A 111 -1.68 8.23 3.42
CA LEU A 111 -2.67 8.88 4.27
C LEU A 111 -2.40 8.63 5.76
N PHE A 112 -2.09 7.39 6.13
CA PHE A 112 -1.81 6.97 7.51
C PHE A 112 -0.30 6.97 7.84
N LYS A 113 0.52 7.71 7.09
CA LYS A 113 1.99 7.76 7.27
C LYS A 113 2.39 8.07 8.72
N LYS A 114 1.70 9.02 9.37
CA LYS A 114 1.97 9.42 10.75
C LYS A 114 1.57 8.33 11.74
N GLU A 115 0.39 7.76 11.56
CA GLU A 115 -0.16 6.71 12.41
C GLU A 115 0.64 5.41 12.29
N ILE A 116 1.10 5.08 11.08
CA ILE A 116 1.99 3.95 10.84
C ILE A 116 3.35 4.16 11.53
N ALA A 117 3.93 5.36 11.40
CA ALA A 117 5.19 5.69 12.07
C ALA A 117 5.05 5.58 13.60
N GLN A 118 3.94 6.05 14.16
CA GLN A 118 3.65 5.95 15.59
C GLN A 118 3.43 4.49 16.01
N SER A 119 2.68 3.70 15.26
CA SER A 119 2.45 2.27 15.55
C SER A 119 3.76 1.45 15.49
N LEU A 120 4.65 1.76 14.55
CA LEU A 120 5.99 1.17 14.49
C LEU A 120 6.83 1.56 15.73
N GLN A 121 6.78 2.82 16.12
CA GLN A 121 7.48 3.30 17.31
C GLN A 121 6.97 2.59 18.57
N ASP A 122 5.66 2.57 18.81
CA ASP A 122 5.01 1.92 19.95
C ASP A 122 5.38 0.42 20.03
N GLY A 123 5.40 -0.26 18.87
CA GLY A 123 5.77 -1.67 18.77
C GLY A 123 7.24 -1.93 19.18
N ILE A 124 8.17 -1.06 18.77
CA ILE A 124 9.59 -1.15 19.11
C ILE A 124 9.80 -0.82 20.59
N GLU A 125 9.18 0.28 21.06
CA GLU A 125 9.25 0.68 22.45
C GLU A 125 8.75 -0.44 23.38
N THR A 126 7.66 -1.09 23.04
CA THR A 126 7.10 -2.20 23.82
C THR A 126 8.05 -3.40 23.89
N ARG A 127 8.62 -3.81 22.75
CA ARG A 127 9.56 -4.94 22.69
C ARG A 127 10.84 -4.66 23.47
N LEU A 128 11.46 -3.50 23.23
CA LEU A 128 12.68 -3.10 23.91
C LEU A 128 12.46 -2.84 25.41
N ALA A 129 11.31 -2.28 25.80
CA ALA A 129 10.98 -2.05 27.20
C ALA A 129 10.95 -3.34 28.02
N ILE A 130 10.48 -4.46 27.46
CA ILE A 130 10.47 -5.76 28.12
C ILE A 130 11.90 -6.24 28.37
N GLU A 131 12.77 -6.20 27.35
CA GLU A 131 14.16 -6.64 27.46
C GLU A 131 14.96 -5.75 28.44
N MET A 132 14.80 -4.43 28.31
CA MET A 132 15.46 -3.45 29.16
C MET A 132 15.03 -3.58 30.62
N ARG A 133 13.74 -3.86 30.86
CA ARG A 133 13.22 -4.07 32.20
C ARG A 133 13.86 -5.30 32.87
N GLN A 134 13.97 -6.41 32.16
CA GLN A 134 14.62 -7.62 32.70
C GLN A 134 16.08 -7.36 33.08
N GLN A 135 16.85 -6.70 32.19
CA GLN A 135 18.23 -6.33 32.47
C GLN A 135 18.33 -5.40 33.69
N ARG A 136 17.48 -4.39 33.77
CA ARG A 136 17.45 -3.43 34.88
C ARG A 136 17.08 -4.14 36.19
N GLU A 137 16.12 -5.03 36.23
CA GLU A 137 15.73 -5.82 37.40
C GLU A 137 16.92 -6.66 37.93
N GLN A 138 17.67 -7.33 37.03
CA GLN A 138 18.82 -8.12 37.37
C GLN A 138 19.93 -7.27 38.01
N VAL A 139 20.26 -6.13 37.39
CA VAL A 139 21.30 -5.22 37.89
C VAL A 139 20.86 -4.57 39.23
N THR A 140 19.60 -4.15 39.34
CA THR A 140 19.04 -3.59 40.57
C THR A 140 19.06 -4.61 41.70
N ALA A 141 18.72 -5.86 41.44
CA ALA A 141 18.82 -6.93 42.44
C ALA A 141 20.27 -7.21 42.86
N HIS A 142 21.23 -7.05 41.93
CA HIS A 142 22.66 -7.17 42.27
C HIS A 142 23.15 -6.02 43.16
N VAL A 143 22.79 -4.79 42.78
CA VAL A 143 23.10 -3.59 43.63
C VAL A 143 22.53 -3.74 45.03
N ALA A 144 21.29 -4.24 45.17
CA ALA A 144 20.68 -4.47 46.48
C ALA A 144 21.43 -5.51 47.30
N ARG A 145 21.89 -6.60 46.70
CA ARG A 145 22.68 -7.64 47.39
C ARG A 145 24.01 -7.09 47.89
N VAL A 146 24.78 -6.41 47.03
CA VAL A 146 26.06 -5.82 47.41
C VAL A 146 25.87 -4.78 48.50
N ARG A 147 24.80 -3.98 48.45
CA ARG A 147 24.47 -3.02 49.53
C ARG A 147 24.19 -3.73 50.85
N ASP A 148 23.40 -4.80 50.82
CA ASP A 148 23.08 -5.55 52.06
C ASP A 148 24.32 -6.21 52.67
N GLU A 149 25.20 -6.78 51.84
CA GLU A 149 26.46 -7.35 52.29
C GLU A 149 27.37 -6.28 52.90
N TRP A 150 27.54 -5.12 52.25
CA TRP A 150 28.25 -3.98 52.80
C TRP A 150 27.70 -3.54 54.15
N GLN A 151 26.38 -3.35 54.25
CA GLN A 151 25.72 -2.91 55.48
C GLN A 151 25.92 -3.93 56.64
N ARG A 152 25.78 -5.24 56.33
CA ARG A 152 26.01 -6.30 57.32
C ARG A 152 27.46 -6.32 57.82
N THR A 153 28.44 -6.23 56.92
CA THR A 153 29.85 -6.23 57.24
C THR A 153 30.22 -4.99 58.04
N GLN A 154 29.72 -3.82 57.65
CA GLN A 154 29.89 -2.57 58.37
C GLN A 154 29.27 -2.63 59.79
N ALA A 155 28.09 -3.22 59.91
CA ALA A 155 27.43 -3.42 61.21
C ALA A 155 28.22 -4.39 62.10
N ALA A 156 28.79 -5.46 61.52
CA ALA A 156 29.64 -6.40 62.24
C ALA A 156 30.96 -5.74 62.74
N ALA A 157 31.59 -4.90 61.91
CA ALA A 157 32.76 -4.12 62.31
C ALA A 157 32.44 -3.17 63.46
N ASN A 158 31.34 -2.44 63.40
CA ASN A 158 30.91 -1.50 64.46
C ASN A 158 30.54 -2.25 65.75
N CYS A 159 29.93 -3.47 65.61
CA CYS A 159 29.61 -4.31 66.78
C CYS A 159 30.87 -4.81 67.50
N GLU A 160 31.89 -5.23 66.73
CA GLU A 160 33.18 -5.64 67.28
C GLU A 160 33.91 -4.47 67.98
N ALA A 161 33.94 -3.25 67.39
CA ALA A 161 34.49 -2.05 67.97
C ALA A 161 33.87 -1.73 69.33
N ASN A 162 32.56 -1.99 69.47
CA ASN A 162 31.85 -1.72 70.74
C ASN A 162 31.86 -2.91 71.74
N GLY A 163 32.57 -4.00 71.40
CA GLY A 163 32.68 -5.17 72.29
C GLY A 163 31.39 -5.94 72.46
N ARG A 164 30.37 -5.77 71.55
CA ARG A 164 29.09 -6.44 71.66
C ARG A 164 29.00 -7.74 70.84
N CYS A 165 29.99 -7.99 70.02
CA CYS A 165 30.10 -9.18 69.14
C CYS A 165 31.54 -9.68 69.09
N GLY A 166 31.75 -10.86 68.48
CA GLY A 166 33.04 -11.44 68.17
C GLY A 166 33.88 -11.71 69.40
N SER A 167 34.94 -10.89 69.64
CA SER A 167 35.83 -11.06 70.76
C SER A 167 35.25 -10.68 72.12
N GLY A 168 34.08 -10.03 72.19
CA GLY A 168 33.42 -9.55 73.40
C GLY A 168 34.23 -8.46 74.14
N LYS A 169 35.29 -7.90 73.55
CA LYS A 169 36.08 -6.82 74.04
C LYS A 169 36.07 -5.62 73.14
N ALA A 170 35.69 -4.46 73.66
CA ALA A 170 35.72 -3.20 72.88
C ALA A 170 37.16 -2.90 72.48
N SER A 171 37.49 -3.14 71.21
CA SER A 171 38.82 -2.91 70.67
C SER A 171 38.84 -2.73 69.16
N LEU A 172 39.83 -1.90 68.71
CA LEU A 172 40.15 -1.77 67.28
C LEU A 172 41.20 -2.83 66.87
N GLY A 173 41.01 -4.06 67.33
CA GLY A 173 41.91 -5.20 67.11
C GLY A 173 41.96 -5.73 65.69
N PRO A 174 42.68 -6.84 65.45
CA PRO A 174 42.86 -7.39 64.11
C PRO A 174 41.50 -7.79 63.44
N ILE A 175 40.57 -8.28 64.25
CA ILE A 175 39.21 -8.65 63.73
C ILE A 175 38.46 -7.41 63.20
N TYR A 176 38.44 -6.31 63.96
CA TYR A 176 37.89 -5.04 63.56
C TYR A 176 38.50 -4.54 62.23
N ARG A 177 39.85 -4.55 62.17
CA ARG A 177 40.58 -4.05 61.00
C ARG A 177 40.23 -4.86 59.75
N GLU A 178 40.14 -6.17 59.88
CA GLU A 178 39.77 -7.04 58.75
C GLU A 178 38.31 -6.80 58.29
N LEU A 179 37.37 -6.73 59.23
CA LEU A 179 35.97 -6.41 58.91
C LEU A 179 35.83 -5.01 58.29
N SER A 180 36.56 -4.01 58.82
CA SER A 180 36.54 -2.66 58.24
C SER A 180 37.12 -2.63 56.82
N ARG A 181 38.20 -3.40 56.57
CA ARG A 181 38.81 -3.52 55.25
C ARG A 181 37.83 -4.18 54.26
N GLN A 182 37.15 -5.25 54.69
CA GLN A 182 36.13 -5.91 53.87
C GLN A 182 34.92 -4.99 53.57
N ALA A 183 34.46 -4.23 54.59
CA ALA A 183 33.40 -3.27 54.41
C ALA A 183 33.76 -2.15 53.40
N GLU A 184 35.03 -1.70 53.43
CA GLU A 184 35.50 -0.67 52.48
C GLU A 184 35.59 -1.21 51.03
N LEU A 185 36.01 -2.46 50.84
CA LEU A 185 35.99 -3.14 49.55
C LEU A 185 34.56 -3.27 49.02
N LEU A 186 33.62 -3.77 49.84
CA LEU A 186 32.20 -3.89 49.48
C LEU A 186 31.56 -2.52 49.20
N ARG A 187 31.98 -1.48 49.88
CA ARG A 187 31.57 -0.10 49.59
C ARG A 187 32.04 0.35 48.20
N GLY A 188 33.29 0.01 47.86
CA GLY A 188 33.81 0.26 46.51
C GLY A 188 32.97 -0.45 45.43
N ASP A 189 32.69 -1.74 45.66
CA ASP A 189 31.83 -2.53 44.73
C ASP A 189 30.40 -1.99 44.63
N TYR A 190 29.81 -1.55 45.75
CA TYR A 190 28.49 -0.91 45.74
C TYR A 190 28.47 0.37 44.91
N LEU A 191 29.51 1.24 45.09
CA LEU A 191 29.61 2.47 44.30
C LEU A 191 29.80 2.18 42.81
N GLN A 192 30.64 1.20 42.48
CA GLN A 192 30.86 0.77 41.08
C GLN A 192 29.62 0.20 40.46
N THR A 193 28.90 -0.69 41.14
CA THR A 193 27.64 -1.28 40.62
C THR A 193 26.54 -0.24 40.49
N THR A 194 26.47 0.75 41.38
CA THR A 194 25.51 1.88 41.26
C THR A 194 25.83 2.75 40.06
N GLN A 195 27.12 3.02 39.79
CA GLN A 195 27.53 3.72 38.57
C GLN A 195 27.20 2.94 37.29
N ALA A 196 27.42 1.61 37.34
CA ALA A 196 27.07 0.73 36.22
C ALA A 196 25.55 0.74 35.93
N LEU A 197 24.71 0.79 36.98
CA LEU A 197 23.25 0.93 36.81
C LEU A 197 22.89 2.26 36.11
N ALA A 198 23.48 3.37 36.55
CA ALA A 198 23.24 4.69 35.93
C ALA A 198 23.73 4.73 34.47
N GLN A 199 24.86 4.10 34.15
CA GLN A 199 25.34 3.96 32.78
C GLN A 199 24.40 3.08 31.92
N LEU A 200 23.88 1.99 32.49
CA LEU A 200 22.93 1.14 31.84
C LEU A 200 21.66 1.92 31.46
N GLU A 201 21.08 2.69 32.38
CA GLU A 201 19.91 3.53 32.13
C GLU A 201 20.14 4.54 31.01
N THR A 202 21.30 5.21 31.02
CA THR A 202 21.63 6.18 29.95
C THR A 202 21.87 5.51 28.59
N SER A 203 22.50 4.34 28.57
CA SER A 203 22.74 3.57 27.34
C SER A 203 21.44 3.01 26.77
N GLN A 204 20.52 2.52 27.61
CA GLN A 204 19.20 2.04 27.22
C GLN A 204 18.37 3.16 26.59
N ALA A 205 18.37 4.37 27.18
CA ALA A 205 17.67 5.52 26.62
C ALA A 205 18.19 5.89 25.21
N ARG A 206 19.51 5.87 25.03
CA ARG A 206 20.14 6.11 23.71
C ARG A 206 19.85 5.00 22.73
N ALA A 207 19.92 3.74 23.15
CA ALA A 207 19.60 2.58 22.30
C ALA A 207 18.15 2.63 21.80
N LEU A 208 17.21 3.02 22.67
CA LEU A 208 15.81 3.20 22.28
C LEU A 208 15.65 4.28 21.21
N GLN A 209 16.25 5.46 21.43
CA GLN A 209 16.20 6.55 20.45
C GLN A 209 16.78 6.14 19.09
N THR A 210 17.94 5.46 19.10
CA THR A 210 18.58 5.01 17.86
C THR A 210 17.80 3.89 17.17
N ALA A 211 17.18 2.97 17.92
CA ALA A 211 16.36 1.90 17.36
C ALA A 211 15.10 2.47 16.70
N VAL A 212 14.42 3.42 17.34
CA VAL A 212 13.26 4.11 16.77
C VAL A 212 13.63 4.86 15.49
N ALA A 213 14.73 5.64 15.51
CA ALA A 213 15.19 6.39 14.33
C ALA A 213 15.51 5.46 13.16
N ARG A 214 16.26 4.38 13.38
CA ARG A 214 16.59 3.38 12.35
C ARG A 214 15.35 2.70 11.81
N ALA A 215 14.43 2.32 12.68
CA ALA A 215 13.21 1.66 12.23
C ALA A 215 12.32 2.57 11.37
N GLN A 216 12.30 3.86 11.63
CA GLN A 216 11.58 4.82 10.79
C GLN A 216 12.25 5.02 9.42
N GLU A 217 13.59 5.01 9.36
CA GLU A 217 14.35 5.16 8.11
C GLU A 217 14.36 3.88 7.29
N GLU A 218 14.57 2.72 7.93
CA GLU A 218 14.75 1.42 7.28
C GLU A 218 13.44 0.64 7.10
N ALA A 219 12.31 1.16 7.60
CA ALA A 219 11.02 0.50 7.46
C ALA A 219 10.67 0.31 5.98
N GLY A 220 10.91 -0.90 5.47
CA GLY A 220 10.52 -1.31 4.13
C GLY A 220 9.00 -1.34 3.97
N LEU A 221 8.55 -1.47 2.73
CA LEU A 221 7.12 -1.50 2.38
C LEU A 221 6.35 -2.54 3.21
N LEU A 222 6.91 -3.74 3.40
CA LEU A 222 6.26 -4.83 4.15
C LEU A 222 6.05 -4.46 5.63
N ALA A 223 7.06 -3.87 6.28
CA ALA A 223 6.95 -3.45 7.67
C ALA A 223 5.88 -2.35 7.85
N ARG A 224 5.79 -1.43 6.90
CA ARG A 224 4.75 -0.39 6.89
C ARG A 224 3.35 -0.98 6.67
N MET A 225 3.21 -1.97 5.78
CA MET A 225 1.94 -2.68 5.57
C MET A 225 1.52 -3.49 6.81
N GLU A 226 2.45 -4.17 7.48
CA GLU A 226 2.18 -4.90 8.72
C GLU A 226 1.72 -3.94 9.84
N ALA A 227 2.39 -2.80 9.99
CA ALA A 227 1.98 -1.76 10.93
C ALA A 227 0.60 -1.16 10.60
N LEU A 228 0.29 -0.95 9.31
CA LEU A 228 -1.04 -0.51 8.87
C LEU A 228 -2.10 -1.54 9.23
N VAL A 229 -1.86 -2.83 8.95
CA VAL A 229 -2.82 -3.90 9.27
C VAL A 229 -3.05 -3.98 10.78
N SER A 230 -1.99 -3.93 11.60
CA SER A 230 -2.09 -3.88 13.06
C SER A 230 -2.92 -2.68 13.52
N TYR A 231 -2.62 -1.49 13.01
CA TYR A 231 -3.37 -0.27 13.32
C TYR A 231 -4.86 -0.38 12.98
N LEU A 232 -5.19 -0.95 11.80
CA LEU A 232 -6.58 -1.15 11.38
C LEU A 232 -7.31 -2.20 12.24
N GLN A 233 -6.61 -3.21 12.77
CA GLN A 233 -7.20 -4.20 13.69
C GLN A 233 -7.58 -3.58 15.02
N ASP A 234 -6.74 -2.69 15.54
CA ASP A 234 -6.94 -2.06 16.85
C ASP A 234 -7.95 -0.91 16.81
N LYS A 235 -8.14 -0.27 15.65
CA LYS A 235 -8.97 0.94 15.51
C LYS A 235 -10.16 0.72 14.58
N PRO A 236 -11.37 0.45 15.11
CA PRO A 236 -12.56 0.16 14.29
C PRO A 236 -12.96 1.32 13.37
N HIS A 237 -12.76 2.57 13.80
CA HIS A 237 -13.03 3.74 12.97
C HIS A 237 -12.07 3.87 11.77
N ALA A 238 -10.78 3.56 11.96
CA ALA A 238 -9.81 3.54 10.88
C ALA A 238 -10.13 2.44 9.86
N ARG A 239 -10.55 1.27 10.34
CA ARG A 239 -11.01 0.17 9.47
C ARG A 239 -12.26 0.53 8.67
N ALA A 240 -13.24 1.21 9.28
CA ALA A 240 -14.43 1.68 8.57
C ALA A 240 -14.06 2.72 7.50
N PHE A 241 -13.17 3.65 7.82
CA PHE A 241 -12.66 4.63 6.86
C PHE A 241 -11.93 3.96 5.71
N TRP A 242 -11.05 3.00 5.99
CA TRP A 242 -10.36 2.20 4.98
C TRP A 242 -11.35 1.49 4.04
N ALA A 243 -12.39 0.85 4.59
CA ALA A 243 -13.41 0.17 3.79
C ALA A 243 -14.16 1.12 2.85
N VAL A 244 -14.49 2.33 3.32
CA VAL A 244 -15.13 3.37 2.49
C VAL A 244 -14.19 3.84 1.38
N LEU A 245 -12.92 4.07 1.71
CA LEU A 245 -11.91 4.49 0.72
C LEU A 245 -11.70 3.40 -0.35
N PHE A 246 -11.56 2.14 0.07
CA PHE A 246 -11.46 1.01 -0.84
C PHE A 246 -12.68 0.90 -1.78
N ALA A 247 -13.89 1.01 -1.22
CA ALA A 247 -15.11 0.99 -2.02
C ALA A 247 -15.19 2.15 -3.01
N LEU A 248 -14.72 3.34 -2.62
CA LEU A 248 -14.64 4.50 -3.50
C LEU A 248 -13.67 4.26 -4.66
N VAL A 249 -12.44 3.79 -4.35
CA VAL A 249 -11.44 3.48 -5.38
C VAL A 249 -11.95 2.41 -6.34
N LEU A 250 -12.57 1.35 -5.81
CA LEU A 250 -13.17 0.29 -6.62
C LEU A 250 -14.29 0.83 -7.52
N ALA A 251 -15.15 1.72 -7.02
CA ALA A 251 -16.19 2.35 -7.82
C ALA A 251 -15.60 3.20 -8.96
N LEU A 252 -14.51 3.94 -8.69
CA LEU A 252 -13.80 4.73 -9.71
C LEU A 252 -13.14 3.84 -10.77
N GLU A 253 -12.57 2.71 -10.38
CA GLU A 253 -12.01 1.71 -11.31
C GLU A 253 -13.09 1.06 -12.19
N LEU A 254 -14.29 0.88 -11.67
CA LEU A 254 -15.39 0.29 -12.42
C LEU A 254 -16.18 1.30 -13.25
N VAL A 255 -15.87 2.60 -13.16
CA VAL A 255 -16.68 3.65 -13.81
C VAL A 255 -16.80 3.46 -15.32
N VAL A 256 -15.76 3.01 -16.01
CA VAL A 256 -15.78 2.74 -17.46
C VAL A 256 -16.72 1.59 -17.78
N MET A 257 -16.70 0.52 -16.97
CA MET A 257 -17.64 -0.60 -17.12
C MET A 257 -19.08 -0.19 -16.85
N LEU A 258 -19.31 0.58 -15.79
CA LEU A 258 -20.64 1.09 -15.44
C LEU A 258 -21.17 2.00 -16.55
N THR A 259 -20.33 2.84 -17.12
CA THR A 259 -20.67 3.67 -18.28
C THR A 259 -21.02 2.78 -19.48
N LYS A 260 -20.24 1.73 -19.77
CA LYS A 260 -20.53 0.78 -20.84
C LYS A 260 -21.84 0.00 -20.61
N ALA A 261 -22.18 -0.30 -19.35
CA ALA A 261 -23.44 -0.93 -18.99
C ALA A 261 -24.64 0.04 -19.11
N ALA A 262 -24.46 1.29 -18.68
CA ALA A 262 -25.50 2.33 -18.76
C ALA A 262 -25.88 2.65 -20.21
N PHE A 263 -24.92 2.65 -21.13
CA PHE A 263 -25.17 2.80 -22.56
C PHE A 263 -25.36 1.45 -23.27
N HIS A 264 -26.23 0.62 -22.71
CA HIS A 264 -26.49 -0.73 -23.17
C HIS A 264 -27.24 -0.74 -24.52
N GLU A 265 -28.12 0.23 -24.76
CA GLU A 265 -28.94 0.29 -25.96
C GLU A 265 -28.11 0.60 -27.19
N GLU A 266 -28.42 -0.14 -28.28
CA GLU A 266 -27.82 0.13 -29.58
C GLU A 266 -28.28 1.48 -30.10
N THR A 267 -27.33 2.29 -30.49
CA THR A 267 -27.64 3.58 -31.08
C THR A 267 -28.14 3.39 -32.52
N VAL A 268 -28.85 4.38 -33.03
CA VAL A 268 -29.33 4.39 -34.42
C VAL A 268 -28.17 4.17 -35.41
N ASP A 269 -27.01 4.75 -35.14
CA ASP A 269 -25.83 4.55 -35.99
C ASP A 269 -25.29 3.12 -35.94
N ASP A 270 -25.37 2.42 -34.79
CA ASP A 270 -25.00 0.99 -34.67
C ASP A 270 -25.93 0.12 -35.47
N GLN A 271 -27.24 0.40 -35.47
CA GLN A 271 -28.22 -0.32 -36.25
C GLN A 271 -28.00 -0.11 -37.75
N ILE A 272 -27.72 1.11 -38.18
CA ILE A 272 -27.42 1.41 -39.61
C ILE A 272 -26.14 0.67 -40.03
N LEU A 273 -25.11 0.65 -39.20
CA LEU A 273 -23.86 -0.06 -39.50
C LEU A 273 -24.09 -1.58 -39.62
N ARG A 274 -24.87 -2.18 -38.73
CA ARG A 274 -25.24 -3.61 -38.84
C ARG A 274 -25.99 -3.93 -40.14
N ILE A 275 -26.99 -3.12 -40.49
CA ILE A 275 -27.72 -3.32 -41.73
C ILE A 275 -26.79 -3.26 -42.96
N ARG A 276 -25.83 -2.33 -42.95
CA ARG A 276 -24.82 -2.23 -44.03
C ARG A 276 -23.87 -3.42 -44.05
N GLU A 277 -23.39 -3.86 -42.89
CA GLU A 277 -22.52 -5.05 -42.79
C GLU A 277 -23.26 -6.32 -43.27
N ASP A 278 -24.49 -6.51 -42.86
CA ASP A 278 -25.28 -7.65 -43.28
C ASP A 278 -25.56 -7.62 -44.79
N ALA A 279 -25.87 -6.44 -45.33
CA ALA A 279 -26.01 -6.26 -46.77
C ALA A 279 -24.72 -6.59 -47.53
N SER A 280 -23.56 -6.10 -47.03
CA SER A 280 -22.24 -6.40 -47.63
C SER A 280 -21.87 -7.87 -47.55
N ARG A 281 -22.16 -8.54 -46.41
CA ARG A 281 -21.97 -9.99 -46.24
C ARG A 281 -22.83 -10.80 -47.20
N LEU A 282 -24.12 -10.43 -47.41
CA LEU A 282 -24.99 -11.07 -48.34
C LEU A 282 -24.54 -10.89 -49.78
N GLN A 283 -24.05 -9.71 -50.16
CA GLN A 283 -23.41 -9.47 -51.43
C GLN A 283 -22.18 -10.32 -51.66
N ALA A 284 -21.29 -10.39 -50.68
CA ALA A 284 -20.08 -11.24 -50.73
C ALA A 284 -20.43 -12.71 -50.83
N GLN A 285 -21.46 -13.20 -50.12
CA GLN A 285 -21.94 -14.57 -50.23
C GLN A 285 -22.53 -14.89 -51.60
N ARG A 286 -23.30 -13.96 -52.15
CA ARG A 286 -23.84 -14.10 -53.52
C ARG A 286 -22.69 -14.16 -54.54
N TYR A 287 -21.70 -13.27 -54.41
CA TYR A 287 -20.53 -13.26 -55.29
C TYR A 287 -19.70 -14.55 -55.18
N LEU A 288 -19.51 -15.09 -54.00
CA LEU A 288 -18.84 -16.38 -53.79
C LEU A 288 -19.64 -17.55 -54.41
N LYS A 289 -20.96 -17.57 -54.26
CA LYS A 289 -21.82 -18.59 -54.89
C LYS A 289 -21.73 -18.55 -56.42
N THR A 290 -21.73 -17.37 -57.04
CA THR A 290 -21.58 -17.22 -58.48
C THR A 290 -20.19 -17.60 -59.00
N LEU A 291 -19.15 -17.47 -58.16
CA LEU A 291 -17.79 -17.94 -58.49
C LEU A 291 -17.66 -19.47 -58.41
N ILE A 292 -18.34 -20.11 -57.46
CA ILE A 292 -18.26 -21.55 -57.23
C ILE A 292 -19.15 -22.31 -58.22
N ASN A 293 -20.30 -21.71 -58.68
CA ASN A 293 -21.20 -22.32 -59.59
C ASN A 293 -21.29 -21.54 -60.93
N PRO A 294 -20.52 -21.97 -61.95
CA PRO A 294 -20.46 -21.25 -63.24
C PRO A 294 -21.84 -21.15 -63.96
N ALA A 295 -22.73 -22.11 -63.75
CA ALA A 295 -24.10 -22.08 -64.34
C ALA A 295 -24.98 -20.97 -63.73
N GLU A 296 -24.86 -20.67 -62.44
CA GLU A 296 -25.52 -19.53 -61.81
C GLU A 296 -24.91 -18.20 -62.24
N ARG A 297 -23.60 -18.16 -62.52
CA ARG A 297 -22.93 -16.99 -63.05
C ARG A 297 -23.50 -16.57 -64.43
N VAL A 298 -23.74 -17.52 -65.31
CA VAL A 298 -24.33 -17.27 -66.63
C VAL A 298 -25.80 -16.76 -66.49
N ARG A 299 -26.59 -17.35 -65.59
CA ARG A 299 -27.93 -16.86 -65.28
C ARG A 299 -27.98 -15.47 -64.72
N ALA A 300 -27.08 -15.16 -63.73
CA ALA A 300 -27.00 -13.82 -63.13
C ALA A 300 -26.62 -12.75 -64.16
N LEU A 301 -25.76 -13.06 -65.13
CA LEU A 301 -25.39 -12.14 -66.21
C LEU A 301 -26.55 -11.95 -67.22
N LEU A 302 -27.35 -13.00 -67.53
CA LEU A 302 -28.55 -12.91 -68.40
C LEU A 302 -29.66 -12.10 -67.72
N ASP A 303 -29.86 -12.23 -66.42
CA ASP A 303 -30.85 -11.45 -65.65
C ASP A 303 -30.43 -9.96 -65.54
N GLU A 304 -29.16 -9.66 -65.48
CA GLU A 304 -28.58 -8.28 -65.47
C GLU A 304 -28.79 -7.63 -66.87
N GLU A 305 -28.60 -8.37 -67.95
CA GLU A 305 -28.77 -7.88 -69.31
C GLU A 305 -30.28 -7.62 -69.66
N GLN A 306 -31.24 -8.39 -69.08
CA GLN A 306 -32.67 -8.16 -69.20
C GLN A 306 -33.18 -7.00 -68.27
N SER A 307 -32.46 -6.55 -67.34
CA SER A 307 -32.84 -5.45 -66.40
C SER A 307 -32.37 -4.07 -66.85
N LEU A 308 -31.60 -3.98 -67.96
CA LEU A 308 -31.21 -2.71 -68.56
C LEU A 308 -32.33 -2.19 -69.44
N PRO A 309 -32.80 -0.92 -69.24
CA PRO A 309 -33.91 -0.32 -69.96
C PRO A 309 -33.61 -0.06 -71.43
#